data_4dfbfd38f68a251c928f913b2192f755
#
_entry.id   4dfbfd38f68a251c928f913b2192f755
#
_cell.length_a   1.000
_cell.length_b   1.000
_cell.length_c   1.000
_cell.angle_alpha   90.00
_cell.angle_beta   90.00
_cell.angle_gamma   90.00
#
_symmetry.space_group_name_H-M   'P 1'
#
loop_
_entity.id
_entity.type
_entity.pdbx_description
1 polymer ?
#
loop_
_entity_poly.entity_id
_entity_poly.type
_entity_poly.pdbx_seq_one_letter_code
_entity_poly.pdbx_strand_id
1 'polypeptide(L)'
;MKLSRTGYGVLALATSSALLLSGCASGGSNSGGGSTGGSITVGTTDVVTALDPAGSYDNGSFAVMTNVYPFLMNHVVGSSDVAPDVAESAEFTTPEEYTVKLKPGLKFANGNDLTSSDVKFTFDRQVAIADPSGPSSLLANLDSVEAVDDTTVVFHLKVGNDQTFPQVLSTPVAPIVDEDVFPADKLATDEEIVKGKAFAGQYTLEAFDKGNLASYKAYADYQGLWGAAKTDEVNVKYFADESNLSQAIETKAVDVAFRSISATDTEKFRSTDGLKVVDGPGGAIRYIVFNFDTQPFGAKTAEADPAKAQAVRQAAADLIDRSKIASQVYKDTFTPLFSPVAQGFTGATDAFKGLYGDTKGGPDSAAAKARLEAAGVPMPVNLQLQYNPDHYGDASAEEYAQVKAQLEADGVFAVDLQSTEWGQYSADFPADAYPAYQLGWFPDFSDADNFLTPFFINGGFFNNHYNSPEANDLINQQRITTDPAQRTALIEQAQDVIATDVPMIPLLQGTQVAVTTDAIDGVVLDGSFKFRLGTITKK
;
A
#
# COMPACT_ATOMS: atom_id res chain seq x y z
N MET A 1 -9.87 29.02 56.54
CA MET A 1 -11.04 29.64 57.22
C MET A 1 -12.30 28.89 56.76
N LYS A 2 -12.92 28.15 57.70
CA LYS A 2 -14.29 27.58 57.78
C LYS A 2 -14.95 27.06 56.50
N LEU A 3 -15.11 25.77 56.25
CA LEU A 3 -16.12 24.79 56.75
C LEU A 3 -17.59 25.30 56.77
N SER A 4 -18.43 24.64 55.96
CA SER A 4 -19.68 24.11 56.50
C SER A 4 -20.27 23.01 55.60
N ARG A 5 -20.63 21.93 56.28
CA ARG A 5 -21.36 20.70 55.84
C ARG A 5 -22.86 20.96 56.00
N THR A 6 -23.67 20.24 55.22
CA THR A 6 -24.98 19.60 55.56
C THR A 6 -25.54 19.04 54.27
N GLY A 7 -26.05 17.82 54.03
CA GLY A 7 -26.43 16.73 54.90
C GLY A 7 -27.88 16.29 54.56
N TYR A 8 -28.06 14.96 54.26
CA TYR A 8 -29.31 14.16 54.17
C TYR A 8 -30.28 14.41 53.00
N GLY A 9 -30.87 13.43 52.32
CA GLY A 9 -31.45 12.20 52.78
C GLY A 9 -31.94 11.29 51.64
N VAL A 10 -32.00 10.05 51.98
CA VAL A 10 -32.44 8.84 51.30
C VAL A 10 -33.97 8.87 51.08
N LEU A 11 -34.43 8.37 49.90
CA LEU A 11 -35.61 7.48 49.87
C LEU A 11 -35.63 6.60 48.60
N ALA A 12 -35.67 5.29 48.84
CA ALA A 12 -35.91 4.25 47.85
C ALA A 12 -37.42 4.06 47.67
N LEU A 13 -37.85 3.79 46.42
CA LEU A 13 -39.08 2.99 46.20
C LEU A 13 -38.94 2.19 44.91
N ALA A 14 -38.98 0.88 45.05
CA ALA A 14 -39.13 -0.10 44.01
C ALA A 14 -40.62 -0.22 43.60
N THR A 15 -40.89 -0.34 42.29
CA THR A 15 -42.09 -1.02 41.81
C THR A 15 -41.81 -1.76 40.51
N SER A 16 -41.96 -3.05 40.59
CA SER A 16 -41.98 -4.04 39.52
C SER A 16 -43.26 -3.88 38.69
N SER A 17 -43.18 -4.01 37.36
CA SER A 17 -44.32 -4.44 36.58
C SER A 17 -43.86 -5.21 35.35
N ALA A 18 -44.04 -6.51 35.40
CA ALA A 18 -43.99 -7.44 34.32
C ALA A 18 -45.24 -7.29 33.45
N LEU A 19 -45.08 -7.21 32.14
CA LEU A 19 -46.18 -7.42 31.20
C LEU A 19 -45.69 -8.34 30.07
N LEU A 20 -46.21 -9.57 30.15
CA LEU A 20 -46.25 -10.56 29.08
C LEU A 20 -47.24 -10.11 28.00
N LEU A 21 -46.86 -10.13 26.75
CA LEU A 21 -47.80 -10.22 25.65
C LEU A 21 -47.26 -11.16 24.59
N SER A 22 -47.90 -12.31 24.56
CA SER A 22 -47.91 -13.29 23.48
C SER A 22 -48.80 -12.77 22.35
N GLY A 23 -48.42 -13.07 21.10
CA GLY A 23 -49.40 -12.88 20.04
C GLY A 23 -48.94 -13.13 18.64
N CYS A 24 -49.17 -14.33 18.16
CA CYS A 24 -49.63 -14.73 16.81
C CYS A 24 -48.67 -14.64 15.62
N ALA A 25 -48.22 -15.81 15.26
CA ALA A 25 -47.82 -16.18 13.91
C ALA A 25 -48.92 -15.99 12.90
N SER A 26 -48.60 -15.41 11.77
CA SER A 26 -49.30 -15.69 10.50
C SER A 26 -48.22 -15.83 9.40
N GLY A 27 -48.19 -16.99 8.80
CA GLY A 27 -47.23 -17.37 7.77
C GLY A 27 -47.49 -16.64 6.45
N GLY A 28 -46.37 -16.33 5.81
CA GLY A 28 -46.29 -15.93 4.42
C GLY A 28 -44.96 -16.44 3.90
N SER A 29 -44.99 -17.61 3.28
CA SER A 29 -43.84 -18.14 2.52
C SER A 29 -43.57 -17.25 1.32
N ASN A 30 -42.42 -16.56 1.34
CA ASN A 30 -41.84 -16.02 0.13
C ASN A 30 -40.38 -16.52 0.10
N SER A 31 -40.12 -17.43 -0.84
CA SER A 31 -38.82 -17.97 -1.15
C SER A 31 -37.98 -16.92 -1.90
N GLY A 32 -37.28 -16.09 -1.13
CA GLY A 32 -36.18 -15.29 -1.61
C GLY A 32 -34.92 -15.83 -0.95
N GLY A 33 -33.86 -16.10 -1.70
CA GLY A 33 -32.60 -16.63 -1.20
C GLY A 33 -32.05 -15.75 -0.07
N GLY A 34 -32.19 -16.21 1.16
CA GLY A 34 -31.74 -15.49 2.33
C GLY A 34 -30.23 -15.57 2.45
N SER A 35 -29.54 -14.45 2.54
CA SER A 35 -28.20 -14.38 3.08
C SER A 35 -28.25 -14.86 4.53
N THR A 36 -27.64 -16.00 4.82
CA THR A 36 -27.55 -16.60 6.16
C THR A 36 -26.30 -16.09 6.87
N GLY A 37 -26.12 -14.78 7.02
CA GLY A 37 -24.96 -14.24 7.71
C GLY A 37 -25.32 -12.98 8.49
N GLY A 38 -25.04 -12.97 9.79
CA GLY A 38 -25.06 -11.73 10.58
C GLY A 38 -24.01 -10.74 10.05
N SER A 39 -24.10 -9.46 10.45
CA SER A 39 -23.12 -8.45 10.07
C SER A 39 -21.70 -8.88 10.47
N ILE A 40 -20.72 -8.51 9.64
CA ILE A 40 -19.29 -8.73 9.91
C ILE A 40 -18.70 -7.45 10.49
N THR A 41 -17.86 -7.60 11.52
CA THR A 41 -17.10 -6.49 12.08
C THR A 41 -15.62 -6.68 11.78
N VAL A 42 -15.06 -5.73 11.04
CA VAL A 42 -13.60 -5.65 10.75
C VAL A 42 -12.99 -4.60 11.66
N GLY A 43 -11.84 -4.89 12.27
CA GLY A 43 -11.03 -3.92 13.01
C GLY A 43 -9.77 -3.56 12.23
N THR A 44 -9.35 -2.31 12.28
CA THR A 44 -8.11 -1.80 11.70
C THR A 44 -7.58 -0.62 12.51
N THR A 45 -6.28 -0.32 12.38
CA THR A 45 -5.66 0.92 12.89
C THR A 45 -5.45 1.95 11.79
N ASP A 46 -5.89 1.68 10.57
CA ASP A 46 -5.78 2.62 9.45
C ASP A 46 -6.47 3.95 9.76
N VAL A 47 -5.89 5.03 9.29
CA VAL A 47 -6.45 6.38 9.44
C VAL A 47 -7.08 6.80 8.11
N VAL A 48 -8.35 7.21 8.15
CA VAL A 48 -9.03 7.79 6.99
C VAL A 48 -8.84 9.30 7.05
N THR A 49 -8.11 9.88 6.10
CA THR A 49 -7.87 11.34 6.07
C THR A 49 -9.03 12.09 5.43
N ALA A 50 -9.58 11.58 4.33
CA ALA A 50 -10.79 12.09 3.68
C ALA A 50 -11.49 10.99 2.88
N LEU A 51 -12.81 11.17 2.66
CA LEU A 51 -13.60 10.33 1.74
C LEU A 51 -13.56 10.84 0.29
N ASP A 52 -13.13 12.10 0.08
CA ASP A 52 -12.97 12.68 -1.26
C ASP A 52 -11.69 12.15 -1.93
N PRO A 53 -11.80 11.47 -3.10
CA PRO A 53 -10.64 10.94 -3.79
C PRO A 53 -9.60 11.97 -4.21
N ALA A 54 -9.99 13.24 -4.38
CA ALA A 54 -9.03 14.30 -4.73
C ALA A 54 -8.24 14.84 -3.54
N GLY A 55 -8.65 14.53 -2.31
CA GLY A 55 -8.07 15.09 -1.08
C GLY A 55 -7.33 14.09 -0.20
N SER A 56 -7.12 12.86 -0.65
CA SER A 56 -6.45 11.84 0.18
C SER A 56 -5.60 10.87 -0.65
N TYR A 57 -4.40 10.60 -0.11
CA TYR A 57 -3.47 9.63 -0.69
C TYR A 57 -2.87 8.77 0.43
N ASP A 58 -3.75 8.02 1.10
CA ASP A 58 -3.41 7.15 2.21
C ASP A 58 -4.18 5.83 2.15
N ASN A 59 -3.63 4.81 2.79
CA ASN A 59 -4.17 3.45 2.76
C ASN A 59 -5.55 3.33 3.42
N GLY A 60 -5.81 4.09 4.48
CA GLY A 60 -7.09 4.04 5.20
C GLY A 60 -8.23 4.61 4.37
N SER A 61 -8.02 5.78 3.75
CA SER A 61 -9.00 6.39 2.83
C SER A 61 -9.22 5.49 1.62
N PHE A 62 -8.14 4.94 1.03
CA PHE A 62 -8.26 4.07 -0.13
C PHE A 62 -8.97 2.74 0.19
N ALA A 63 -8.82 2.20 1.40
CA ALA A 63 -9.56 1.03 1.84
C ALA A 63 -11.08 1.27 1.87
N VAL A 64 -11.53 2.48 2.21
CA VAL A 64 -12.94 2.87 2.08
C VAL A 64 -13.32 3.01 0.61
N MET A 65 -12.57 3.83 -0.14
CA MET A 65 -12.87 4.17 -1.54
C MET A 65 -12.98 2.93 -2.43
N THR A 66 -12.10 1.97 -2.25
CA THR A 66 -12.08 0.69 -2.99
C THR A 66 -13.37 -0.11 -2.90
N ASN A 67 -14.13 0.05 -1.80
CA ASN A 67 -15.36 -0.68 -1.58
C ASN A 67 -16.62 0.11 -1.97
N VAL A 68 -16.57 1.46 -2.02
CA VAL A 68 -17.76 2.30 -2.21
C VAL A 68 -17.80 3.04 -3.54
N TYR A 69 -16.67 3.33 -4.17
CA TYR A 69 -16.66 3.98 -5.49
C TYR A 69 -16.48 2.96 -6.62
N PRO A 70 -16.99 3.26 -7.81
CA PRO A 70 -16.72 2.49 -9.01
C PRO A 70 -15.36 2.88 -9.59
N PHE A 71 -14.71 1.94 -10.26
CA PHE A 71 -13.46 2.13 -11.00
C PHE A 71 -13.64 1.69 -12.44
N LEU A 72 -12.90 2.30 -13.38
CA LEU A 72 -12.88 1.82 -14.77
C LEU A 72 -12.18 0.46 -14.87
N MET A 73 -11.05 0.33 -14.20
CA MET A 73 -10.23 -0.88 -14.11
C MET A 73 -10.12 -1.31 -12.64
N ASN A 74 -10.04 -2.60 -12.39
CA ASN A 74 -9.84 -3.10 -11.03
C ASN A 74 -9.03 -4.40 -11.06
N HIS A 75 -8.53 -4.82 -9.90
CA HIS A 75 -7.73 -6.03 -9.80
C HIS A 75 -8.60 -7.28 -9.76
N VAL A 76 -8.18 -8.30 -10.49
CA VAL A 76 -8.78 -9.64 -10.41
C VAL A 76 -8.52 -10.22 -9.02
N VAL A 77 -9.55 -10.78 -8.38
CA VAL A 77 -9.42 -11.35 -7.03
C VAL A 77 -8.35 -12.44 -7.01
N GLY A 78 -7.40 -12.33 -6.12
CA GLY A 78 -6.27 -13.26 -5.98
C GLY A 78 -5.09 -12.99 -6.91
N SER A 79 -5.08 -11.85 -7.65
CA SER A 79 -4.03 -11.46 -8.59
C SER A 79 -3.62 -9.99 -8.43
N SER A 80 -2.47 -9.65 -8.98
CA SER A 80 -2.03 -8.26 -9.22
C SER A 80 -2.49 -7.73 -10.58
N ASP A 81 -3.09 -8.57 -11.43
CA ASP A 81 -3.54 -8.17 -12.77
C ASP A 81 -4.77 -7.29 -12.70
N VAL A 82 -4.84 -6.28 -13.57
CA VAL A 82 -6.01 -5.42 -13.73
C VAL A 82 -6.87 -5.89 -14.91
N ALA A 83 -8.19 -5.71 -14.74
CA ALA A 83 -9.18 -5.98 -15.77
C ALA A 83 -10.28 -4.91 -15.72
N PRO A 84 -11.11 -4.78 -16.79
CA PRO A 84 -12.26 -3.89 -16.78
C PRO A 84 -13.21 -4.15 -15.60
N ASP A 85 -13.53 -3.10 -14.83
CA ASP A 85 -14.45 -3.14 -13.69
C ASP A 85 -15.87 -2.70 -14.13
N VAL A 86 -16.18 -1.41 -14.04
CA VAL A 86 -17.43 -0.88 -14.65
C VAL A 86 -17.27 -0.62 -16.15
N ALA A 87 -16.07 -0.70 -16.68
CA ALA A 87 -15.83 -0.73 -18.12
C ALA A 87 -16.27 -2.07 -18.74
N GLU A 88 -16.80 -2.03 -19.96
CA GLU A 88 -17.00 -3.19 -20.83
C GLU A 88 -15.69 -3.56 -21.53
N SER A 89 -14.94 -2.55 -21.99
CA SER A 89 -13.61 -2.70 -22.58
C SER A 89 -12.72 -1.48 -22.29
N ALA A 90 -11.41 -1.70 -22.31
CA ALA A 90 -10.41 -0.66 -22.11
C ALA A 90 -9.12 -1.08 -22.85
N GLU A 91 -8.68 -0.27 -23.84
CA GLU A 91 -7.55 -0.59 -24.69
C GLU A 91 -6.91 0.65 -25.33
N PHE A 92 -5.65 0.53 -25.74
CA PHE A 92 -5.01 1.52 -26.61
C PHE A 92 -5.58 1.43 -28.02
N THR A 93 -6.24 2.50 -28.49
CA THR A 93 -6.74 2.63 -29.86
C THR A 93 -5.72 3.30 -30.78
N THR A 94 -4.88 4.16 -30.23
CA THR A 94 -3.63 4.67 -30.82
C THR A 94 -2.55 4.63 -29.73
N PRO A 95 -1.26 4.87 -30.03
CA PRO A 95 -0.25 4.94 -28.98
C PRO A 95 -0.57 5.95 -27.87
N GLU A 96 -1.13 7.10 -28.21
CA GLU A 96 -1.43 8.20 -27.28
C GLU A 96 -2.88 8.20 -26.79
N GLU A 97 -3.75 7.28 -27.26
CA GLU A 97 -5.16 7.23 -26.87
C GLU A 97 -5.52 5.91 -26.23
N TYR A 98 -5.96 5.98 -24.98
CA TYR A 98 -6.52 4.85 -24.24
C TYR A 98 -8.04 5.02 -24.19
N THR A 99 -8.77 4.14 -24.89
CA THR A 99 -10.23 4.21 -25.02
C THR A 99 -10.90 3.23 -24.07
N VAL A 100 -11.87 3.73 -23.32
CA VAL A 100 -12.67 2.96 -22.38
C VAL A 100 -14.14 3.04 -22.77
N LYS A 101 -14.80 1.88 -22.85
CA LYS A 101 -16.25 1.78 -22.98
C LYS A 101 -16.86 1.35 -21.66
N LEU A 102 -17.84 2.11 -21.18
CA LEU A 102 -18.62 1.77 -19.98
C LEU A 102 -19.67 0.70 -20.28
N LYS A 103 -19.98 -0.12 -19.30
CA LYS A 103 -21.17 -0.99 -19.33
C LYS A 103 -22.44 -0.14 -19.41
N PRO A 104 -23.49 -0.59 -20.10
CA PRO A 104 -24.72 0.18 -20.19
C PRO A 104 -25.52 0.17 -18.90
N GLY A 105 -26.20 1.28 -18.59
CA GLY A 105 -27.17 1.37 -17.49
C GLY A 105 -26.55 1.39 -16.10
N LEU A 106 -25.31 1.84 -15.97
CA LEU A 106 -24.65 2.06 -14.69
C LEU A 106 -25.36 3.19 -13.93
N LYS A 107 -25.47 3.03 -12.60
CA LYS A 107 -26.08 4.03 -11.71
C LYS A 107 -25.30 4.18 -10.41
N PHE A 108 -25.34 5.38 -9.87
CA PHE A 108 -25.01 5.62 -8.47
C PHE A 108 -26.18 5.24 -7.55
N ALA A 109 -25.89 4.97 -6.28
CA ALA A 109 -26.89 4.56 -5.30
C ALA A 109 -27.91 5.66 -4.95
N ASN A 110 -27.64 6.93 -5.29
CA ASN A 110 -28.60 8.04 -5.23
C ASN A 110 -29.61 8.04 -6.39
N GLY A 111 -29.41 7.19 -7.41
CA GLY A 111 -30.26 7.03 -8.58
C GLY A 111 -29.78 7.76 -9.84
N ASN A 112 -28.75 8.61 -9.75
CA ASN A 112 -28.14 9.27 -10.90
C ASN A 112 -27.51 8.24 -11.84
N ASP A 113 -27.52 8.51 -13.14
CA ASP A 113 -26.82 7.69 -14.13
C ASP A 113 -25.31 7.92 -14.00
N LEU A 114 -24.53 6.85 -14.13
CA LEU A 114 -23.08 6.93 -14.24
C LEU A 114 -22.71 6.87 -15.73
N THR A 115 -22.13 7.94 -16.25
CA THR A 115 -21.82 8.12 -17.66
C THR A 115 -20.35 8.50 -17.90
N SER A 116 -19.98 8.64 -19.15
CA SER A 116 -18.67 9.16 -19.56
C SER A 116 -18.40 10.59 -19.07
N SER A 117 -19.46 11.38 -18.84
CA SER A 117 -19.35 12.73 -18.29
C SER A 117 -18.79 12.71 -16.87
N ASP A 118 -19.26 11.80 -16.00
CA ASP A 118 -18.75 11.62 -14.66
C ASP A 118 -17.28 11.18 -14.65
N VAL A 119 -16.92 10.32 -15.60
CA VAL A 119 -15.50 9.91 -15.77
C VAL A 119 -14.66 11.12 -16.13
N LYS A 120 -15.03 11.87 -17.16
CA LYS A 120 -14.31 13.09 -17.55
C LYS A 120 -14.23 14.08 -16.39
N PHE A 121 -15.36 14.35 -15.73
CA PHE A 121 -15.42 15.23 -14.56
C PHE A 121 -14.45 14.80 -13.48
N THR A 122 -14.39 13.50 -13.15
CA THR A 122 -13.50 12.95 -12.13
C THR A 122 -12.05 13.29 -12.41
N PHE A 123 -11.53 12.99 -13.60
CA PHE A 123 -10.13 13.21 -13.92
C PHE A 123 -9.78 14.69 -14.11
N ASP A 124 -10.67 15.47 -14.75
CA ASP A 124 -10.50 16.93 -14.87
C ASP A 124 -10.44 17.58 -13.47
N ARG A 125 -11.31 17.12 -12.55
CA ARG A 125 -11.36 17.58 -11.16
C ARG A 125 -10.09 17.24 -10.40
N GLN A 126 -9.56 16.02 -10.55
CA GLN A 126 -8.29 15.61 -9.93
C GLN A 126 -7.14 16.54 -10.34
N VAL A 127 -7.05 16.85 -11.64
CA VAL A 127 -6.02 17.74 -12.19
C VAL A 127 -6.24 19.20 -11.77
N ALA A 128 -7.49 19.67 -11.72
CA ALA A 128 -7.82 21.05 -11.39
C ALA A 128 -7.61 21.37 -9.91
N ILE A 129 -8.02 20.49 -9.00
CA ILE A 129 -7.84 20.65 -7.55
C ILE A 129 -6.37 20.49 -7.18
N ALA A 130 -5.70 19.44 -7.68
CA ALA A 130 -4.29 19.12 -7.40
C ALA A 130 -3.92 19.30 -5.93
N ASP A 131 -4.76 18.75 -5.02
CA ASP A 131 -4.53 18.88 -3.59
C ASP A 131 -3.17 18.29 -3.19
N PRO A 132 -2.37 18.97 -2.37
CA PRO A 132 -1.07 18.44 -1.95
C PRO A 132 -1.12 17.11 -1.19
N SER A 133 -2.27 16.79 -0.57
CA SER A 133 -2.52 15.51 0.11
C SER A 133 -3.21 14.48 -0.79
N GLY A 134 -3.50 14.85 -2.04
CA GLY A 134 -4.23 14.02 -3.01
C GLY A 134 -3.29 13.29 -3.99
N PRO A 135 -3.85 12.34 -4.75
CA PRO A 135 -3.10 11.43 -5.63
C PRO A 135 -2.89 11.97 -7.05
N SER A 136 -3.14 13.26 -7.32
CA SER A 136 -3.13 13.84 -8.69
C SER A 136 -1.81 13.64 -9.45
N SER A 137 -0.68 13.47 -8.73
CA SER A 137 0.64 13.17 -9.31
C SER A 137 0.65 11.86 -10.12
N LEU A 138 -0.22 10.91 -9.83
CA LEU A 138 -0.36 9.66 -10.59
C LEU A 138 -0.87 9.90 -12.02
N LEU A 139 -1.47 11.07 -12.30
CA LEU A 139 -1.93 11.48 -13.62
C LEU A 139 -0.87 12.28 -14.41
N ALA A 140 0.40 12.20 -14.05
CA ALA A 140 1.47 12.99 -14.71
C ALA A 140 1.53 12.79 -16.22
N ASN A 141 1.22 11.58 -16.72
CA ASN A 141 1.17 11.26 -18.15
C ASN A 141 -0.17 11.59 -18.82
N LEU A 142 -1.21 11.95 -18.09
CA LEU A 142 -2.49 12.37 -18.67
C LEU A 142 -2.37 13.76 -19.28
N ASP A 143 -2.80 13.91 -20.54
CA ASP A 143 -2.93 15.21 -21.21
C ASP A 143 -4.36 15.74 -21.07
N SER A 144 -5.35 14.95 -21.48
CA SER A 144 -6.77 15.32 -21.41
C SER A 144 -7.68 14.10 -21.44
N VAL A 145 -8.95 14.30 -21.07
CA VAL A 145 -10.03 13.29 -21.14
C VAL A 145 -11.17 13.81 -22.00
N GLU A 146 -11.66 12.98 -22.92
CA GLU A 146 -12.78 13.28 -23.80
C GLU A 146 -13.93 12.30 -23.54
N ALA A 147 -15.12 12.82 -23.26
CA ALA A 147 -16.38 12.07 -23.28
C ALA A 147 -16.96 12.14 -24.71
N VAL A 148 -16.84 11.05 -25.46
CA VAL A 148 -17.25 11.00 -26.88
C VAL A 148 -18.77 10.83 -27.02
N ASP A 149 -19.34 9.98 -26.18
CA ASP A 149 -20.77 9.72 -26.02
C ASP A 149 -21.02 9.25 -24.58
N ASP A 150 -22.27 8.99 -24.19
CA ASP A 150 -22.64 8.64 -22.81
C ASP A 150 -21.87 7.45 -22.22
N THR A 151 -21.22 6.63 -23.04
CA THR A 151 -20.53 5.40 -22.62
C THR A 151 -19.08 5.32 -23.05
N THR A 152 -18.60 6.23 -23.90
CA THR A 152 -17.23 6.16 -24.46
C THR A 152 -16.37 7.31 -23.96
N VAL A 153 -15.24 6.95 -23.35
CA VAL A 153 -14.22 7.90 -22.85
C VAL A 153 -12.90 7.63 -23.56
N VAL A 154 -12.22 8.69 -23.97
CA VAL A 154 -10.85 8.64 -24.50
C VAL A 154 -9.92 9.42 -23.58
N PHE A 155 -8.90 8.76 -23.09
CA PHE A 155 -7.79 9.37 -22.35
C PHE A 155 -6.65 9.64 -23.33
N HIS A 156 -6.28 10.91 -23.48
CA HIS A 156 -5.12 11.33 -24.27
C HIS A 156 -3.90 11.38 -23.37
N LEU A 157 -2.82 10.72 -23.78
CA LEU A 157 -1.58 10.59 -23.02
C LEU A 157 -0.45 11.38 -23.66
N LYS A 158 0.41 12.01 -22.86
CA LYS A 158 1.60 12.75 -23.29
C LYS A 158 2.67 11.83 -23.89
N VAL A 159 2.80 10.62 -23.31
CA VAL A 159 3.70 9.56 -23.78
C VAL A 159 2.86 8.35 -24.13
N GLY A 160 2.96 7.91 -25.37
CA GLY A 160 2.15 6.83 -25.91
C GLY A 160 2.59 5.44 -25.40
N ASN A 161 1.67 4.48 -25.52
CA ASN A 161 1.85 3.08 -25.11
C ASN A 161 2.26 2.89 -23.63
N ASP A 162 1.86 3.77 -22.74
CA ASP A 162 2.18 3.68 -21.32
C ASP A 162 1.53 2.45 -20.67
N GLN A 163 2.31 1.41 -20.47
CA GLN A 163 1.85 0.13 -19.92
C GLN A 163 1.43 0.22 -18.45
N THR A 164 1.73 1.32 -17.77
CA THR A 164 1.31 1.55 -16.38
C THR A 164 -0.07 2.22 -16.30
N PHE A 165 -0.54 2.86 -17.38
CA PHE A 165 -1.80 3.63 -17.36
C PHE A 165 -3.03 2.79 -16.98
N PRO A 166 -3.21 1.53 -17.46
CA PRO A 166 -4.30 0.67 -16.99
C PRO A 166 -4.27 0.43 -15.46
N GLN A 167 -3.07 0.33 -14.88
CA GLN A 167 -2.90 0.18 -13.43
C GLN A 167 -3.30 1.47 -12.69
N VAL A 168 -2.93 2.65 -13.21
CA VAL A 168 -3.30 3.96 -12.65
C VAL A 168 -4.82 4.09 -12.54
N LEU A 169 -5.59 3.56 -13.52
CA LEU A 169 -7.06 3.57 -13.49
C LEU A 169 -7.68 2.68 -12.40
N SER A 170 -6.86 1.99 -11.59
CA SER A 170 -7.30 1.19 -10.43
C SER A 170 -6.80 1.73 -9.09
N THR A 171 -6.13 2.89 -9.07
CA THR A 171 -5.47 3.51 -7.90
C THR A 171 -6.35 4.55 -7.21
N PRO A 172 -5.92 5.15 -6.07
CA PRO A 172 -6.65 6.21 -5.37
C PRO A 172 -7.03 7.42 -6.21
N VAL A 173 -6.40 7.65 -7.36
CA VAL A 173 -6.72 8.78 -8.26
C VAL A 173 -7.96 8.53 -9.12
N ALA A 174 -8.40 7.28 -9.24
CA ALA A 174 -9.37 6.84 -10.22
C ALA A 174 -10.77 6.42 -9.71
N PRO A 175 -11.16 6.56 -8.41
CA PRO A 175 -12.55 6.42 -8.01
C PRO A 175 -13.44 7.41 -8.77
N ILE A 176 -14.42 6.93 -9.52
CA ILE A 176 -15.33 7.79 -10.28
C ILE A 176 -16.35 8.40 -9.33
N VAL A 177 -16.51 9.71 -9.42
CA VAL A 177 -17.44 10.48 -8.60
C VAL A 177 -18.57 11.09 -9.46
N ASP A 178 -19.73 11.25 -8.85
CA ASP A 178 -20.93 11.82 -9.46
C ASP A 178 -20.79 13.35 -9.60
N GLU A 179 -20.80 13.87 -10.83
CA GLU A 179 -20.65 15.29 -11.14
C GLU A 179 -21.78 16.17 -10.58
N ASP A 180 -22.97 15.60 -10.34
CA ASP A 180 -24.09 16.30 -9.74
C ASP A 180 -23.96 16.46 -8.20
N VAL A 181 -23.04 15.71 -7.56
CA VAL A 181 -22.85 15.72 -6.11
C VAL A 181 -21.53 16.36 -5.69
N PHE A 182 -20.45 16.08 -6.43
CA PHE A 182 -19.11 16.58 -6.08
C PHE A 182 -18.86 17.97 -6.66
N PRO A 183 -18.31 18.93 -5.87
CA PRO A 183 -17.92 20.23 -6.40
C PRO A 183 -16.71 20.10 -7.32
N ALA A 184 -16.71 20.85 -8.44
CA ALA A 184 -15.67 20.76 -9.46
C ALA A 184 -14.30 21.35 -9.05
N ASP A 185 -14.30 22.33 -8.11
CA ASP A 185 -13.15 23.20 -7.84
C ASP A 185 -12.65 23.15 -6.39
N LYS A 186 -13.21 22.29 -5.56
CA LYS A 186 -12.83 22.10 -4.16
C LYS A 186 -13.14 20.68 -3.68
N LEU A 187 -12.59 20.32 -2.53
CA LEU A 187 -12.93 19.06 -1.87
C LEU A 187 -14.34 19.10 -1.31
N ALA A 188 -15.05 17.97 -1.46
CA ALA A 188 -16.29 17.71 -0.74
C ALA A 188 -15.98 17.27 0.69
N THR A 189 -16.82 17.61 1.65
CA THR A 189 -16.70 17.12 3.02
C THR A 189 -17.20 15.68 3.16
N ASP A 190 -16.68 14.95 4.14
CA ASP A 190 -17.12 13.58 4.44
C ASP A 190 -18.66 13.51 4.65
N GLU A 191 -19.25 14.53 5.29
CA GLU A 191 -20.70 14.62 5.51
C GLU A 191 -21.48 14.80 4.20
N GLU A 192 -21.02 15.67 3.29
CA GLU A 192 -21.63 15.87 1.97
C GLU A 192 -21.62 14.58 1.15
N ILE A 193 -20.48 13.84 1.18
CA ILE A 193 -20.30 12.59 0.45
C ILE A 193 -21.27 11.51 0.97
N VAL A 194 -21.29 11.27 2.30
CA VAL A 194 -22.21 10.27 2.88
C VAL A 194 -23.66 10.62 2.62
N LYS A 195 -24.04 11.89 2.73
CA LYS A 195 -25.40 12.38 2.46
C LYS A 195 -25.77 12.28 0.98
N GLY A 196 -24.83 12.54 0.09
CA GLY A 196 -25.03 12.50 -1.37
C GLY A 196 -25.29 11.10 -1.91
N LYS A 197 -24.84 10.05 -1.20
CA LYS A 197 -24.97 8.64 -1.60
C LYS A 197 -24.49 8.35 -3.03
N ALA A 198 -23.50 9.10 -3.49
CA ALA A 198 -22.94 8.98 -4.83
C ALA A 198 -21.94 7.81 -4.91
N PHE A 199 -22.36 6.63 -4.49
CA PHE A 199 -21.59 5.40 -4.44
C PHE A 199 -22.08 4.44 -5.53
N ALA A 200 -21.15 3.77 -6.21
CA ALA A 200 -21.47 2.71 -7.17
C ALA A 200 -20.42 1.57 -7.11
N GLY A 201 -19.70 1.45 -6.00
CA GLY A 201 -18.86 0.31 -5.68
C GLY A 201 -19.66 -0.89 -5.20
N GLN A 202 -18.96 -1.93 -4.70
CA GLN A 202 -19.61 -3.14 -4.19
C GLN A 202 -20.49 -2.87 -2.96
N TYR A 203 -20.20 -1.77 -2.25
CA TYR A 203 -20.96 -1.28 -1.09
C TYR A 203 -21.29 0.20 -1.21
N THR A 204 -22.33 0.61 -0.48
CA THR A 204 -22.59 2.00 -0.10
C THR A 204 -22.07 2.24 1.32
N LEU A 205 -21.75 3.49 1.65
CA LEU A 205 -21.41 3.92 3.00
C LEU A 205 -22.65 4.54 3.66
N GLU A 206 -23.25 3.83 4.63
CA GLU A 206 -24.48 4.26 5.30
C GLU A 206 -24.22 5.20 6.47
N ALA A 207 -23.06 5.03 7.14
CA ALA A 207 -22.62 5.90 8.22
C ALA A 207 -21.08 5.96 8.26
N PHE A 208 -20.57 7.13 8.60
CA PHE A 208 -19.14 7.34 8.81
C PHE A 208 -18.93 8.24 10.03
N ASP A 209 -18.35 7.67 11.07
CA ASP A 209 -17.85 8.38 12.26
C ASP A 209 -16.32 8.28 12.25
N LYS A 210 -15.68 9.35 11.79
CA LYS A 210 -14.25 9.41 11.48
C LYS A 210 -13.40 8.98 12.67
N GLY A 211 -12.56 7.97 12.45
CA GLY A 211 -11.70 7.39 13.48
C GLY A 211 -12.39 6.43 14.44
N ASN A 212 -13.70 6.15 14.28
CA ASN A 212 -14.46 5.23 15.12
C ASN A 212 -15.12 4.10 14.32
N LEU A 213 -15.97 4.46 13.34
CA LEU A 213 -16.82 3.49 12.66
C LEU A 213 -17.16 3.90 11.24
N ALA A 214 -17.05 2.95 10.31
CA ALA A 214 -17.68 3.03 8.99
C ALA A 214 -18.65 1.85 8.82
N SER A 215 -19.90 2.13 8.43
CA SER A 215 -20.94 1.12 8.22
C SER A 215 -21.28 1.01 6.74
N TYR A 216 -21.16 -0.19 6.21
CA TYR A 216 -21.33 -0.50 4.80
C TYR A 216 -22.55 -1.36 4.57
N LYS A 217 -23.25 -1.13 3.44
CA LYS A 217 -24.32 -1.97 2.94
C LYS A 217 -24.07 -2.37 1.50
N ALA A 218 -24.27 -3.64 1.18
CA ALA A 218 -24.11 -4.15 -0.18
C ALA A 218 -24.96 -3.38 -1.17
N TYR A 219 -24.36 -2.95 -2.28
CA TYR A 219 -25.04 -2.27 -3.37
C TYR A 219 -25.51 -3.29 -4.41
N ALA A 220 -26.83 -3.49 -4.49
CA ALA A 220 -27.42 -4.56 -5.29
C ALA A 220 -27.20 -4.37 -6.82
N ASP A 221 -27.07 -3.11 -7.26
CA ASP A 221 -26.91 -2.77 -8.68
C ASP A 221 -25.42 -2.65 -9.12
N TYR A 222 -24.49 -3.06 -8.25
CA TYR A 222 -23.07 -3.10 -8.61
C TYR A 222 -22.82 -4.05 -9.78
N GLN A 223 -22.21 -3.54 -10.84
CA GLN A 223 -21.91 -4.28 -12.08
C GLN A 223 -20.41 -4.47 -12.34
N GLY A 224 -19.57 -4.22 -11.33
CA GLY A 224 -18.12 -4.31 -11.47
C GLY A 224 -17.58 -5.73 -11.47
N LEU A 225 -16.26 -5.82 -11.59
CA LEU A 225 -15.48 -7.06 -11.74
C LEU A 225 -15.68 -8.05 -10.59
N TRP A 226 -15.90 -7.56 -9.38
CA TRP A 226 -15.98 -8.41 -8.18
C TRP A 226 -17.36 -9.07 -7.98
N GLY A 227 -18.36 -8.68 -8.78
CA GLY A 227 -19.72 -9.21 -8.66
C GLY A 227 -20.42 -8.80 -7.35
N ALA A 228 -21.53 -9.44 -7.04
CA ALA A 228 -22.30 -9.11 -5.84
C ALA A 228 -21.52 -9.42 -4.54
N ALA A 229 -21.65 -8.55 -3.55
CA ALA A 229 -21.10 -8.77 -2.23
C ALA A 229 -21.74 -10.02 -1.57
N LYS A 230 -20.94 -10.83 -0.88
CA LYS A 230 -21.41 -12.06 -0.21
C LYS A 230 -22.04 -11.77 1.16
N THR A 231 -21.76 -10.63 1.75
CA THR A 231 -22.30 -10.19 3.03
C THR A 231 -22.97 -8.84 2.86
N ASP A 232 -24.21 -8.70 3.34
CA ASP A 232 -25.05 -7.51 3.12
C ASP A 232 -24.56 -6.31 3.95
N GLU A 233 -24.15 -6.56 5.21
CA GLU A 233 -23.75 -5.49 6.14
C GLU A 233 -22.34 -5.77 6.70
N VAL A 234 -21.45 -4.77 6.60
CA VAL A 234 -20.11 -4.82 7.19
C VAL A 234 -19.88 -3.53 7.99
N ASN A 235 -19.30 -3.69 9.18
CA ASN A 235 -18.85 -2.56 9.99
C ASN A 235 -17.33 -2.59 10.12
N VAL A 236 -16.66 -1.47 9.85
CA VAL A 236 -15.23 -1.30 10.09
C VAL A 236 -15.04 -0.42 11.31
N LYS A 237 -14.41 -0.95 12.35
CA LYS A 237 -14.05 -0.23 13.58
C LYS A 237 -12.58 0.20 13.52
N TYR A 238 -12.33 1.45 13.85
CA TYR A 238 -10.99 2.01 13.88
C TYR A 238 -10.45 2.01 15.31
N PHE A 239 -9.21 1.53 15.48
CA PHE A 239 -8.52 1.43 16.76
C PHE A 239 -7.34 2.40 16.78
N ALA A 240 -7.07 3.01 17.92
CA ALA A 240 -6.00 3.98 18.07
C ALA A 240 -4.59 3.34 17.98
N ASP A 241 -4.48 2.05 18.34
CA ASP A 241 -3.21 1.34 18.38
C ASP A 241 -3.38 -0.17 18.16
N GLU A 242 -2.25 -0.84 17.86
CA GLU A 242 -2.16 -2.28 17.61
C GLU A 242 -2.59 -3.14 18.80
N SER A 243 -2.30 -2.70 20.03
CA SER A 243 -2.60 -3.47 21.23
C SER A 243 -4.10 -3.58 21.46
N ASN A 244 -4.84 -2.48 21.24
CA ASN A 244 -6.30 -2.47 21.32
C ASN A 244 -6.93 -3.32 20.21
N LEU A 245 -6.39 -3.29 19.00
CA LEU A 245 -6.84 -4.14 17.90
C LEU A 245 -6.58 -5.61 18.19
N SER A 246 -5.39 -5.97 18.68
CA SER A 246 -5.02 -7.33 19.08
C SER A 246 -5.93 -7.86 20.18
N GLN A 247 -6.24 -7.04 21.18
CA GLN A 247 -7.20 -7.40 22.23
C GLN A 247 -8.61 -7.60 21.67
N ALA A 248 -9.04 -6.77 20.71
CA ALA A 248 -10.38 -6.86 20.13
C ALA A 248 -10.59 -8.17 19.35
N ILE A 249 -9.60 -8.62 18.57
CA ILE A 249 -9.70 -9.92 17.88
C ILE A 249 -9.59 -11.10 18.84
N GLU A 250 -8.73 -11.03 19.84
CA GLU A 250 -8.57 -12.10 20.85
C GLU A 250 -9.86 -12.31 21.66
N THR A 251 -10.54 -11.23 22.01
CA THR A 251 -11.85 -11.28 22.73
C THR A 251 -13.04 -11.48 21.81
N LYS A 252 -12.81 -11.58 20.48
CA LYS A 252 -13.85 -11.68 19.45
C LYS A 252 -14.82 -10.49 19.43
N ALA A 253 -14.36 -9.31 19.84
CA ALA A 253 -15.11 -8.05 19.72
C ALA A 253 -15.12 -7.53 18.26
N VAL A 254 -14.23 -8.06 17.42
CA VAL A 254 -14.23 -7.97 15.96
C VAL A 254 -14.13 -9.37 15.37
N ASP A 255 -14.63 -9.56 14.17
CA ASP A 255 -14.58 -10.82 13.43
C ASP A 255 -13.28 -10.99 12.65
N VAL A 256 -12.72 -9.88 12.20
CA VAL A 256 -11.48 -9.77 11.42
C VAL A 256 -10.66 -8.62 11.97
N ALA A 257 -9.37 -8.81 12.14
CA ALA A 257 -8.38 -7.75 12.34
C ALA A 257 -7.48 -7.70 11.10
N PHE A 258 -7.38 -6.54 10.48
CA PHE A 258 -6.62 -6.34 9.26
C PHE A 258 -5.62 -5.20 9.43
N ARG A 259 -4.39 -5.45 8.98
CA ARG A 259 -3.25 -4.54 9.08
C ARG A 259 -2.84 -4.28 10.54
N SER A 260 -1.63 -3.77 10.75
CA SER A 260 -1.11 -3.37 12.06
C SER A 260 -1.28 -4.42 13.18
N ILE A 261 -1.02 -5.68 12.87
CA ILE A 261 -0.83 -6.74 13.84
C ILE A 261 0.66 -6.94 14.02
N SER A 262 1.16 -6.82 15.26
CA SER A 262 2.59 -6.98 15.53
C SER A 262 3.08 -8.38 15.13
N ALA A 263 4.37 -8.50 14.79
CA ALA A 263 4.98 -9.80 14.51
C ALA A 263 4.81 -10.78 15.66
N THR A 264 4.92 -10.31 16.90
CA THR A 264 4.75 -11.10 18.12
C THR A 264 3.30 -11.57 18.30
N ASP A 265 2.32 -10.70 18.08
CA ASP A 265 0.91 -11.08 18.15
C ASP A 265 0.52 -12.01 17.01
N THR A 266 1.05 -11.81 15.81
CA THR A 266 0.85 -12.72 14.67
C THR A 266 1.34 -14.13 15.02
N GLU A 267 2.55 -14.27 15.57
CA GLU A 267 3.09 -15.57 16.04
C GLU A 267 2.18 -16.20 17.10
N LYS A 268 1.74 -15.42 18.10
CA LYS A 268 0.79 -15.85 19.13
C LYS A 268 -0.52 -16.35 18.53
N PHE A 269 -1.12 -15.59 17.61
CA PHE A 269 -2.43 -15.92 17.03
C PHE A 269 -2.41 -17.16 16.14
N ARG A 270 -1.26 -17.51 15.52
CA ARG A 270 -1.10 -18.78 14.79
C ARG A 270 -1.34 -20.02 15.65
N SER A 271 -1.19 -19.90 16.97
CA SER A 271 -1.39 -20.99 17.94
C SER A 271 -2.59 -20.77 18.87
N THR A 272 -3.39 -19.71 18.66
CA THR A 272 -4.54 -19.38 19.51
C THR A 272 -5.80 -20.08 19.01
N ASP A 273 -6.42 -20.90 19.87
CA ASP A 273 -7.67 -21.60 19.53
C ASP A 273 -8.80 -20.62 19.16
N GLY A 274 -9.48 -20.90 18.06
CA GLY A 274 -10.60 -20.10 17.59
C GLY A 274 -10.22 -18.86 16.79
N LEU A 275 -8.94 -18.70 16.45
CA LEU A 275 -8.42 -17.70 15.55
C LEU A 275 -7.69 -18.35 14.36
N LYS A 276 -7.62 -17.66 13.24
CA LYS A 276 -6.85 -18.04 12.05
C LYS A 276 -6.05 -16.82 11.57
N VAL A 277 -4.78 -17.04 11.26
CA VAL A 277 -3.95 -16.05 10.56
C VAL A 277 -4.01 -16.34 9.07
N VAL A 278 -4.31 -15.32 8.30
CA VAL A 278 -4.31 -15.34 6.83
C VAL A 278 -3.13 -14.50 6.37
N ASP A 279 -2.20 -15.12 5.65
CA ASP A 279 -1.06 -14.44 5.05
C ASP A 279 -1.32 -14.21 3.56
N GLY A 280 -0.84 -13.08 3.05
CA GLY A 280 -0.87 -12.75 1.64
C GLY A 280 0.44 -12.14 1.15
N PRO A 281 0.68 -12.11 -0.17
CA PRO A 281 1.86 -11.46 -0.71
C PRO A 281 1.85 -9.99 -0.34
N GLY A 282 2.97 -9.46 0.06
CA GLY A 282 3.15 -8.04 0.35
C GLY A 282 3.95 -7.34 -0.74
N GLY A 283 3.68 -6.04 -0.95
CA GLY A 283 4.47 -5.18 -1.82
C GLY A 283 5.32 -4.19 -1.04
N ALA A 284 5.11 -4.09 0.28
CA ALA A 284 5.93 -3.24 1.12
C ALA A 284 7.37 -3.77 1.18
N ILE A 285 8.34 -2.96 0.76
CA ILE A 285 9.75 -3.33 0.80
C ILE A 285 10.55 -2.44 1.75
N ARG A 286 11.63 -2.98 2.30
CA ARG A 286 12.60 -2.31 3.16
C ARG A 286 13.97 -2.35 2.51
N TYR A 287 14.71 -1.25 2.58
CA TYR A 287 16.01 -1.16 1.94
C TYR A 287 16.89 -0.07 2.54
N ILE A 288 18.19 -0.16 2.28
CA ILE A 288 19.20 0.88 2.56
C ILE A 288 19.46 1.62 1.27
N VAL A 289 19.43 2.95 1.29
CA VAL A 289 19.82 3.82 0.17
C VAL A 289 21.20 4.41 0.45
N PHE A 290 22.02 4.56 -0.59
CA PHE A 290 23.29 5.29 -0.55
C PHE A 290 23.16 6.61 -1.30
N ASN A 291 23.62 7.71 -0.68
CA ASN A 291 23.75 9.00 -1.35
C ASN A 291 25.10 9.07 -2.08
N PHE A 292 25.07 9.22 -3.40
CA PHE A 292 26.26 9.17 -4.26
C PHE A 292 27.20 10.35 -4.07
N ASP A 293 26.72 11.44 -3.48
CA ASP A 293 27.52 12.62 -3.18
C ASP A 293 28.21 12.52 -1.82
N THR A 294 27.53 11.98 -0.79
CA THR A 294 27.97 12.08 0.61
C THR A 294 28.40 10.76 1.25
N GLN A 295 28.14 9.61 0.62
CA GLN A 295 28.65 8.30 1.09
C GLN A 295 30.20 8.29 1.15
N PRO A 296 30.83 7.30 1.81
CA PRO A 296 32.29 7.17 1.76
C PRO A 296 32.79 7.15 0.31
N PHE A 297 33.75 8.00 -0.01
CA PHE A 297 34.28 8.25 -1.36
C PHE A 297 33.25 8.83 -2.36
N GLY A 298 32.13 9.35 -1.89
CA GLY A 298 31.10 10.00 -2.70
C GLY A 298 31.59 11.28 -3.39
N ALA A 299 30.88 11.73 -4.42
CA ALA A 299 31.32 12.78 -5.35
C ALA A 299 31.63 14.13 -4.67
N LYS A 300 30.99 14.45 -3.55
CA LYS A 300 31.23 15.69 -2.77
C LYS A 300 32.17 15.51 -1.56
N THR A 301 32.74 14.31 -1.37
CA THR A 301 33.71 14.06 -0.28
C THR A 301 35.11 14.49 -0.68
N ALA A 302 35.99 14.73 0.32
CA ALA A 302 37.36 15.11 0.06
C ALA A 302 38.18 14.00 -0.62
N GLU A 303 37.76 12.74 -0.50
CA GLU A 303 38.42 11.55 -1.05
C GLU A 303 37.58 10.91 -2.17
N ALA A 304 36.84 11.73 -2.95
CA ALA A 304 35.93 11.27 -3.99
C ALA A 304 36.62 10.30 -4.98
N ASP A 305 36.09 9.09 -5.07
CA ASP A 305 36.56 8.03 -5.96
C ASP A 305 35.37 7.09 -6.28
N PRO A 306 34.81 7.15 -7.49
CA PRO A 306 33.63 6.34 -7.85
C PRO A 306 33.82 4.83 -7.71
N ALA A 307 35.05 4.33 -8.02
CA ALA A 307 35.35 2.90 -7.91
C ALA A 307 35.39 2.44 -6.45
N LYS A 308 35.98 3.24 -5.57
CA LYS A 308 36.00 2.97 -4.13
C LYS A 308 34.61 3.07 -3.53
N ALA A 309 33.83 4.09 -3.91
CA ALA A 309 32.44 4.25 -3.48
C ALA A 309 31.57 3.03 -3.88
N GLN A 310 31.73 2.53 -5.11
CA GLN A 310 31.02 1.31 -5.56
C GLN A 310 31.47 0.08 -4.75
N ALA A 311 32.77 -0.11 -4.53
CA ALA A 311 33.28 -1.21 -3.73
C ALA A 311 32.74 -1.20 -2.29
N VAL A 312 32.57 -0.01 -1.69
CA VAL A 312 31.96 0.15 -0.35
C VAL A 312 30.51 -0.32 -0.35
N ARG A 313 29.69 0.09 -1.33
CA ARG A 313 28.30 -0.33 -1.42
C ARG A 313 28.17 -1.83 -1.66
N GLN A 314 29.00 -2.38 -2.55
CA GLN A 314 29.03 -3.81 -2.85
C GLN A 314 29.48 -4.65 -1.64
N ALA A 315 30.51 -4.19 -0.90
CA ALA A 315 30.95 -4.84 0.34
C ALA A 315 29.88 -4.81 1.43
N ALA A 316 29.11 -3.72 1.54
CA ALA A 316 27.95 -3.67 2.43
C ALA A 316 26.90 -4.71 2.03
N ALA A 317 26.61 -4.86 0.73
CA ALA A 317 25.66 -5.85 0.23
C ALA A 317 26.09 -7.31 0.51
N ASP A 318 27.42 -7.60 0.49
CA ASP A 318 27.97 -8.91 0.83
C ASP A 318 27.73 -9.33 2.30
N LEU A 319 27.51 -8.36 3.21
CA LEU A 319 27.43 -8.62 4.65
C LEU A 319 26.00 -8.82 5.19
N ILE A 320 24.97 -8.51 4.41
CA ILE A 320 23.60 -8.53 4.90
C ILE A 320 23.01 -9.94 4.93
N ASP A 321 22.68 -10.41 6.13
CA ASP A 321 21.89 -11.62 6.39
C ASP A 321 20.42 -11.25 6.55
N ARG A 322 19.70 -11.25 5.43
CA ARG A 322 18.26 -10.91 5.35
C ARG A 322 17.39 -11.90 6.12
N SER A 323 17.77 -13.19 6.05
CA SER A 323 17.02 -14.26 6.72
C SER A 323 17.07 -14.11 8.24
N LYS A 324 18.22 -13.68 8.76
CA LYS A 324 18.35 -13.41 10.20
C LYS A 324 17.52 -12.21 10.64
N ILE A 325 17.47 -11.15 9.84
CA ILE A 325 16.61 -9.99 10.13
C ILE A 325 15.13 -10.43 10.10
N ALA A 326 14.69 -11.12 9.04
CA ALA A 326 13.32 -11.61 8.90
C ALA A 326 12.87 -12.46 10.09
N SER A 327 13.69 -13.44 10.50
CA SER A 327 13.31 -14.38 11.56
C SER A 327 13.41 -13.77 12.97
N GLN A 328 14.47 -12.98 13.26
CA GLN A 328 14.72 -12.48 14.61
C GLN A 328 13.91 -11.23 14.93
N VAL A 329 13.82 -10.28 13.98
CA VAL A 329 13.11 -9.03 14.18
C VAL A 329 11.63 -9.17 13.84
N TYR A 330 11.34 -9.75 12.68
CA TYR A 330 9.98 -9.76 12.11
C TYR A 330 9.22 -11.08 12.29
N LYS A 331 9.80 -12.09 12.95
CA LYS A 331 9.14 -13.38 13.18
C LYS A 331 8.53 -13.99 11.91
N ASP A 332 9.25 -13.84 10.80
CA ASP A 332 8.88 -14.28 9.46
C ASP A 332 7.58 -13.65 8.89
N THR A 333 7.13 -12.50 9.45
CA THR A 333 6.10 -11.64 8.81
C THR A 333 6.67 -10.79 7.68
N PHE A 334 7.98 -10.82 7.49
CA PHE A 334 8.72 -10.31 6.35
C PHE A 334 9.58 -11.43 5.77
N THR A 335 9.79 -11.40 4.47
CA THR A 335 10.64 -12.35 3.74
C THR A 335 11.89 -11.64 3.17
N PRO A 336 13.03 -12.35 3.03
CA PRO A 336 14.21 -11.80 2.38
C PRO A 336 13.92 -11.30 0.97
N LEU A 337 14.41 -10.09 0.64
CA LEU A 337 14.29 -9.49 -0.68
C LEU A 337 15.68 -9.29 -1.30
N PHE A 338 15.85 -9.77 -2.55
CA PHE A 338 17.12 -9.73 -3.28
C PHE A 338 17.05 -8.92 -4.58
N SER A 339 16.01 -8.08 -4.73
CA SER A 339 15.82 -7.22 -5.88
C SER A 339 15.04 -5.96 -5.49
N PRO A 340 15.16 -4.83 -6.20
CA PRO A 340 14.31 -3.68 -5.97
C PRO A 340 12.82 -3.97 -6.21
N VAL A 341 12.49 -4.86 -7.16
CA VAL A 341 11.10 -5.25 -7.42
C VAL A 341 10.68 -6.35 -6.46
N ALA A 342 9.55 -6.16 -5.79
CA ALA A 342 9.00 -7.13 -4.85
C ALA A 342 8.65 -8.46 -5.54
N GLN A 343 8.88 -9.58 -4.85
CA GLN A 343 8.52 -10.90 -5.36
C GLN A 343 7.00 -11.03 -5.53
N GLY A 344 6.58 -11.68 -6.61
CA GLY A 344 5.16 -11.80 -7.00
C GLY A 344 4.74 -10.79 -8.08
N PHE A 345 5.57 -9.82 -8.42
CA PHE A 345 5.37 -8.92 -9.56
C PHE A 345 6.07 -9.46 -10.82
N THR A 346 5.47 -9.17 -11.99
CA THR A 346 6.05 -9.58 -13.28
C THR A 346 7.45 -9.00 -13.45
N GLY A 347 8.41 -9.85 -13.80
CA GLY A 347 9.80 -9.46 -13.99
C GLY A 347 10.62 -9.32 -12.69
N ALA A 348 10.06 -9.68 -11.51
CA ALA A 348 10.85 -9.72 -10.28
C ALA A 348 11.97 -10.75 -10.36
N THR A 349 13.18 -10.37 -9.93
CA THR A 349 14.38 -11.22 -9.95
C THR A 349 14.97 -11.41 -8.55
N ASP A 350 16.06 -12.18 -8.47
CA ASP A 350 16.94 -12.29 -7.30
C ASP A 350 18.34 -11.73 -7.62
N ALA A 351 18.44 -10.63 -8.40
CA ALA A 351 19.69 -10.12 -8.96
C ALA A 351 20.81 -9.95 -7.91
N PHE A 352 20.49 -9.44 -6.72
CA PHE A 352 21.47 -9.28 -5.64
C PHE A 352 21.99 -10.62 -5.09
N LYS A 353 21.15 -11.66 -5.07
CA LYS A 353 21.52 -12.96 -4.50
C LYS A 353 22.64 -13.65 -5.27
N GLY A 354 22.66 -13.47 -6.59
CA GLY A 354 23.71 -14.02 -7.45
C GLY A 354 25.04 -13.27 -7.40
N LEU A 355 25.04 -12.02 -6.95
CA LEU A 355 26.19 -11.11 -6.99
C LEU A 355 26.90 -10.92 -5.64
N TYR A 356 26.14 -11.05 -4.54
CA TYR A 356 26.61 -10.68 -3.20
C TYR A 356 26.42 -11.79 -2.18
N GLY A 357 27.24 -11.72 -1.12
CA GLY A 357 27.28 -12.69 -0.06
C GLY A 357 27.79 -14.05 -0.54
N ASP A 358 27.26 -15.12 0.04
CA ASP A 358 27.61 -16.50 -0.31
C ASP A 358 26.92 -17.01 -1.59
N THR A 359 26.28 -16.12 -2.35
CA THR A 359 25.47 -16.38 -3.56
C THR A 359 24.28 -17.33 -3.33
N LYS A 360 23.96 -17.63 -2.06
CA LYS A 360 22.79 -18.43 -1.66
C LYS A 360 21.82 -17.64 -0.79
N GLY A 361 22.18 -16.38 -0.47
CA GLY A 361 21.39 -15.45 0.31
C GLY A 361 21.93 -15.17 1.72
N GLY A 362 23.04 -15.81 2.12
CA GLY A 362 23.75 -15.54 3.35
C GLY A 362 24.87 -14.51 3.18
N PRO A 363 25.43 -13.97 4.29
CA PRO A 363 26.54 -13.02 4.25
C PRO A 363 27.88 -13.70 3.93
N ASP A 364 28.83 -12.93 3.34
CA ASP A 364 30.22 -13.33 3.11
C ASP A 364 31.20 -12.20 3.41
N SER A 365 31.76 -12.19 4.61
CA SER A 365 32.74 -11.18 5.03
C SER A 365 34.09 -11.31 4.30
N ALA A 366 34.44 -12.48 3.78
CA ALA A 366 35.66 -12.65 2.99
C ALA A 366 35.48 -12.00 1.60
N ALA A 367 34.32 -12.13 0.97
CA ALA A 367 34.01 -11.44 -0.27
C ALA A 367 34.03 -9.92 -0.08
N ALA A 368 33.38 -9.41 0.97
CA ALA A 368 33.38 -7.99 1.31
C ALA A 368 34.80 -7.41 1.47
N LYS A 369 35.64 -8.09 2.25
CA LYS A 369 37.05 -7.69 2.42
C LYS A 369 37.83 -7.69 1.11
N ALA A 370 37.70 -8.74 0.31
CA ALA A 370 38.39 -8.85 -0.98
C ALA A 370 38.00 -7.72 -1.95
N ARG A 371 36.72 -7.29 -1.97
CA ARG A 371 36.29 -6.14 -2.79
C ARG A 371 36.95 -4.84 -2.34
N LEU A 372 36.95 -4.56 -1.04
CA LEU A 372 37.58 -3.36 -0.48
C LEU A 372 39.10 -3.34 -0.70
N GLU A 373 39.77 -4.46 -0.49
CA GLU A 373 41.22 -4.62 -0.75
C GLU A 373 41.57 -4.39 -2.23
N ALA A 374 40.78 -4.99 -3.14
CA ALA A 374 40.96 -4.82 -4.59
C ALA A 374 40.78 -3.36 -5.04
N ALA A 375 39.89 -2.61 -4.40
CA ALA A 375 39.70 -1.19 -4.65
C ALA A 375 40.65 -0.28 -3.88
N GLY A 376 41.53 -0.83 -3.02
CA GLY A 376 42.45 -0.05 -2.17
C GLY A 376 41.72 0.79 -1.12
N VAL A 377 40.62 0.28 -0.58
CA VAL A 377 39.84 0.91 0.49
C VAL A 377 40.31 0.38 1.85
N PRO A 378 40.77 1.25 2.76
CA PRO A 378 41.22 0.81 4.08
C PRO A 378 40.01 0.38 4.95
N MET A 379 40.21 -0.63 5.78
CA MET A 379 39.23 -1.13 6.76
C MET A 379 39.65 -0.79 8.19
N PRO A 380 38.71 -0.54 9.13
CA PRO A 380 37.27 -0.48 8.85
C PRO A 380 36.85 0.76 8.07
N VAL A 381 35.80 0.62 7.22
CA VAL A 381 35.20 1.76 6.53
C VAL A 381 34.23 2.48 7.51
N ASN A 382 34.47 3.78 7.73
CA ASN A 382 33.53 4.57 8.54
C ASN A 382 32.25 4.84 7.73
N LEU A 383 31.09 4.44 8.25
CA LEU A 383 29.79 4.63 7.62
C LEU A 383 28.80 5.23 8.62
N GLN A 384 28.31 6.44 8.33
CA GLN A 384 27.13 6.96 8.99
C GLN A 384 25.89 6.34 8.36
N LEU A 385 25.06 5.70 9.17
CA LEU A 385 23.82 5.04 8.76
C LEU A 385 22.65 5.63 9.56
N GLN A 386 21.64 6.14 8.83
CA GLN A 386 20.48 6.77 9.43
C GLN A 386 19.24 5.89 9.28
N TYR A 387 18.42 5.79 10.33
CA TYR A 387 17.12 5.14 10.24
C TYR A 387 16.00 6.02 10.82
N ASN A 388 14.77 5.66 10.51
CA ASN A 388 13.57 6.32 11.00
C ASN A 388 12.86 5.41 12.02
N PRO A 389 12.57 5.88 13.25
CA PRO A 389 12.00 5.04 14.30
C PRO A 389 10.48 4.94 14.30
N ASP A 390 9.75 5.84 13.61
CA ASP A 390 8.30 6.03 13.75
C ASP A 390 7.49 5.77 12.47
N HIS A 391 8.06 5.94 11.27
CA HIS A 391 7.32 5.81 10.01
C HIS A 391 7.21 4.38 9.49
N TYR A 392 8.32 3.60 9.59
CA TYR A 392 8.37 2.23 9.08
C TYR A 392 8.04 1.17 10.13
N GLY A 393 7.51 1.58 11.27
CA GLY A 393 7.09 0.72 12.39
C GLY A 393 8.16 0.56 13.47
N ASP A 394 7.72 0.15 14.65
CA ASP A 394 8.49 0.08 15.90
C ASP A 394 9.73 -0.83 15.81
N ALA A 395 9.71 -1.81 14.90
CA ALA A 395 10.83 -2.74 14.69
C ALA A 395 12.04 -2.11 13.97
N SER A 396 11.95 -0.90 13.43
CA SER A 396 13.04 -0.25 12.68
C SER A 396 14.32 -0.10 13.49
N ALA A 397 14.23 0.19 14.78
CA ALA A 397 15.40 0.29 15.66
C ALA A 397 16.15 -1.06 15.80
N GLU A 398 15.40 -2.16 15.96
CA GLU A 398 15.97 -3.50 16.06
C GLU A 398 16.51 -3.99 14.71
N GLU A 399 15.80 -3.72 13.62
CA GLU A 399 16.25 -4.00 12.25
C GLU A 399 17.62 -3.35 11.99
N TYR A 400 17.76 -2.05 12.25
CA TYR A 400 18.99 -1.31 11.96
C TYR A 400 20.11 -1.58 12.97
N ALA A 401 19.77 -1.99 14.20
CA ALA A 401 20.77 -2.56 15.11
C ALA A 401 21.36 -3.88 14.58
N GLN A 402 20.52 -4.75 13.99
CA GLN A 402 20.99 -5.97 13.32
C GLN A 402 21.82 -5.65 12.07
N VAL A 403 21.39 -4.71 11.23
CA VAL A 403 22.16 -4.24 10.06
C VAL A 403 23.53 -3.74 10.50
N LYS A 404 23.61 -2.87 11.52
CA LYS A 404 24.88 -2.40 12.08
C LYS A 404 25.77 -3.55 12.50
N ALA A 405 25.24 -4.49 13.29
CA ALA A 405 26.03 -5.63 13.77
C ALA A 405 26.58 -6.51 12.61
N GLN A 406 25.80 -6.66 11.54
CA GLN A 406 26.23 -7.40 10.34
C GLN A 406 27.32 -6.65 9.57
N LEU A 407 27.18 -5.34 9.37
CA LEU A 407 28.18 -4.51 8.70
C LEU A 407 29.51 -4.45 9.47
N GLU A 408 29.45 -4.41 10.80
CA GLU A 408 30.66 -4.40 11.67
C GLU A 408 31.30 -5.79 11.83
N ALA A 409 30.68 -6.84 11.28
CA ALA A 409 31.24 -8.18 11.37
C ALA A 409 32.67 -8.22 10.79
N ASP A 410 33.57 -8.93 11.47
CA ASP A 410 34.97 -9.10 11.10
C ASP A 410 35.74 -7.79 10.85
N GLY A 411 35.25 -6.65 11.35
CA GLY A 411 35.91 -5.35 11.28
C GLY A 411 35.92 -4.74 9.88
N VAL A 412 34.91 -5.03 9.04
CA VAL A 412 34.79 -4.48 7.68
C VAL A 412 34.37 -3.03 7.73
N PHE A 413 33.32 -2.72 8.51
CA PHE A 413 32.82 -1.36 8.73
C PHE A 413 32.96 -0.93 10.20
N ALA A 414 32.92 0.39 10.43
CA ALA A 414 32.66 1.04 11.70
C ALA A 414 31.43 1.93 11.49
N VAL A 415 30.28 1.50 12.03
CA VAL A 415 28.98 2.12 11.74
C VAL A 415 28.57 3.09 12.83
N ASP A 416 28.40 4.36 12.47
CA ASP A 416 27.72 5.37 13.30
C ASP A 416 26.22 5.33 12.98
N LEU A 417 25.45 4.59 13.81
CA LEU A 417 24.03 4.43 13.65
C LEU A 417 23.28 5.53 14.38
N GLN A 418 22.47 6.30 13.65
CA GLN A 418 21.68 7.40 14.15
C GLN A 418 20.21 7.28 13.74
N SER A 419 19.30 8.00 14.44
CA SER A 419 17.88 8.03 14.11
C SER A 419 17.35 9.45 14.07
N THR A 420 16.34 9.66 13.21
CA THR A 420 15.58 10.91 13.10
C THR A 420 14.12 10.58 12.85
N GLU A 421 13.20 11.25 13.54
CA GLU A 421 11.77 11.09 13.33
C GLU A 421 11.33 11.60 11.95
N TRP A 422 10.26 11.00 11.40
CA TRP A 422 9.86 11.17 10.00
C TRP A 422 9.65 12.61 9.58
N GLY A 423 9.06 13.44 10.43
CA GLY A 423 8.81 14.85 10.11
C GLY A 423 10.07 15.62 9.69
N GLN A 424 11.22 15.33 10.33
CA GLN A 424 12.51 15.90 9.97
C GLN A 424 13.23 15.03 8.92
N TYR A 425 13.13 13.72 9.05
CA TYR A 425 13.80 12.74 8.18
C TYR A 425 13.43 12.93 6.72
N SER A 426 12.13 13.14 6.43
CA SER A 426 11.61 13.33 5.07
C SER A 426 12.11 14.61 4.39
N ALA A 427 12.50 15.60 5.17
CA ALA A 427 13.15 16.83 4.67
C ALA A 427 14.66 16.67 4.49
N ASP A 428 15.31 15.85 5.33
CA ASP A 428 16.76 15.73 5.42
C ASP A 428 17.36 14.81 4.34
N PHE A 429 16.72 13.63 4.05
CA PHE A 429 17.31 12.68 3.10
C PHE A 429 17.42 13.27 1.67
N PRO A 430 16.43 14.03 1.13
CA PRO A 430 16.59 14.65 -0.17
C PRO A 430 17.51 15.88 -0.17
N ALA A 431 17.90 16.36 1.01
CA ALA A 431 18.83 17.49 1.20
C ALA A 431 20.29 17.06 1.45
N ASP A 432 20.66 15.84 1.10
CA ASP A 432 22.02 15.27 1.24
C ASP A 432 22.53 15.12 2.69
N ALA A 433 21.63 15.10 3.68
CA ALA A 433 22.04 15.03 5.08
C ALA A 433 22.63 13.65 5.48
N TYR A 434 22.23 12.59 4.79
CA TYR A 434 22.55 11.22 5.18
C TYR A 434 23.35 10.48 4.10
N PRO A 435 24.58 9.99 4.42
CA PRO A 435 25.40 9.20 3.49
C PRO A 435 24.82 7.85 3.12
N ALA A 436 24.19 7.16 4.10
CA ALA A 436 23.41 5.94 3.92
C ALA A 436 22.21 5.98 4.85
N TYR A 437 21.04 5.55 4.37
CA TYR A 437 19.80 5.70 5.12
C TYR A 437 18.72 4.68 4.77
N GLN A 438 17.82 4.45 5.74
CA GLN A 438 16.62 3.63 5.58
C GLN A 438 15.61 4.30 4.68
N LEU A 439 15.04 3.56 3.76
CA LEU A 439 13.70 3.84 3.23
C LEU A 439 12.92 2.54 3.08
N GLY A 440 11.66 2.69 2.78
CA GLY A 440 10.74 1.63 2.40
C GLY A 440 9.79 2.14 1.33
N TRP A 441 9.07 1.23 0.72
CA TRP A 441 8.05 1.57 -0.27
C TRP A 441 6.83 0.68 -0.10
N PHE A 442 5.67 1.26 -0.26
CA PHE A 442 4.41 0.56 -0.45
C PHE A 442 3.90 0.96 -1.84
N PRO A 443 3.70 0.03 -2.78
CA PRO A 443 3.45 0.40 -4.16
C PRO A 443 2.09 1.07 -4.34
N ASP A 444 2.05 2.11 -5.17
CA ASP A 444 0.83 2.84 -5.54
C ASP A 444 -0.07 1.99 -6.44
N PHE A 445 0.55 1.15 -7.27
CA PHE A 445 -0.12 0.21 -8.15
C PHE A 445 0.71 -1.07 -8.34
N SER A 446 0.06 -2.12 -8.77
CA SER A 446 0.62 -3.48 -8.79
C SER A 446 1.41 -3.79 -10.06
N ASP A 447 2.43 -2.97 -10.35
CA ASP A 447 3.33 -3.16 -11.49
C ASP A 447 4.79 -2.98 -11.06
N ALA A 448 5.71 -3.73 -11.70
CA ALA A 448 7.15 -3.62 -11.44
C ALA A 448 7.70 -2.21 -11.66
N ASP A 449 7.10 -1.43 -12.56
CA ASP A 449 7.49 -0.05 -12.81
C ASP A 449 7.39 0.82 -11.55
N ASN A 450 6.45 0.54 -10.67
CA ASN A 450 6.29 1.28 -9.41
C ASN A 450 7.46 1.08 -8.42
N PHE A 451 8.31 0.10 -8.67
CA PHE A 451 9.56 -0.13 -7.94
C PHE A 451 10.80 0.35 -8.72
N LEU A 452 10.64 0.79 -9.97
CA LEU A 452 11.76 1.19 -10.84
C LEU A 452 11.74 2.68 -11.16
N THR A 453 10.69 3.17 -11.82
CA THR A 453 10.59 4.56 -12.28
C THR A 453 10.72 5.58 -11.14
N PRO A 454 10.02 5.47 -9.99
CA PRO A 454 10.13 6.47 -8.93
C PRO A 454 11.53 6.61 -8.34
N PHE A 455 12.37 5.56 -8.40
CA PHE A 455 13.60 5.48 -7.62
C PHE A 455 14.89 5.59 -8.42
N PHE A 456 14.92 5.01 -9.63
CA PHE A 456 16.17 4.81 -10.36
C PHE A 456 16.30 5.65 -11.63
N ILE A 457 15.25 6.38 -12.01
CA ILE A 457 15.37 7.42 -13.04
C ILE A 457 16.07 8.63 -12.45
N ASN A 458 16.93 9.26 -13.25
CA ASN A 458 17.63 10.48 -12.86
C ASN A 458 16.64 11.57 -12.38
N GLY A 459 16.84 12.07 -11.16
CA GLY A 459 15.92 13.01 -10.50
C GLY A 459 14.67 12.35 -9.89
N GLY A 460 14.67 11.04 -9.70
CA GLY A 460 13.62 10.30 -9.00
C GLY A 460 13.54 10.59 -7.51
N PHE A 461 12.58 9.95 -6.83
CA PHE A 461 12.22 10.17 -5.43
C PHE A 461 13.39 10.05 -4.44
N PHE A 462 14.34 9.14 -4.68
CA PHE A 462 15.50 9.00 -3.79
C PHE A 462 16.34 10.26 -3.68
N ASN A 463 16.40 11.04 -4.74
CA ASN A 463 17.28 12.22 -4.85
C ASN A 463 18.70 11.96 -4.34
N ASN A 464 19.16 10.71 -4.47
CA ASN A 464 20.44 10.22 -3.96
C ASN A 464 21.59 10.39 -4.96
N HIS A 465 21.37 11.13 -6.04
CA HIS A 465 22.32 11.41 -7.14
C HIS A 465 22.77 10.18 -7.93
N TYR A 466 22.05 9.06 -7.82
CA TYR A 466 22.26 7.93 -8.73
C TYR A 466 21.84 8.34 -10.15
N ASN A 467 22.72 8.09 -11.11
CA ASN A 467 22.47 8.38 -12.52
C ASN A 467 23.18 7.33 -13.39
N SER A 468 22.44 6.34 -13.84
CA SER A 468 22.88 5.33 -14.78
C SER A 468 22.12 5.50 -16.10
N PRO A 469 22.78 5.94 -17.20
CA PRO A 469 22.12 6.03 -18.50
C PRO A 469 21.50 4.70 -18.95
N GLU A 470 22.16 3.58 -18.68
CA GLU A 470 21.68 2.24 -19.02
C GLU A 470 20.39 1.87 -18.25
N ALA A 471 20.37 2.07 -16.92
CA ALA A 471 19.17 1.84 -16.12
C ALA A 471 18.03 2.77 -16.57
N ASN A 472 18.30 4.06 -16.81
CA ASN A 472 17.31 5.02 -17.30
C ASN A 472 16.70 4.58 -18.63
N ASP A 473 17.53 4.13 -19.58
CA ASP A 473 17.07 3.69 -20.91
C ASP A 473 16.19 2.44 -20.80
N LEU A 474 16.60 1.44 -20.01
CA LEU A 474 15.84 0.20 -19.79
C LEU A 474 14.49 0.48 -19.12
N ILE A 475 14.48 1.31 -18.07
CA ILE A 475 13.25 1.70 -17.35
C ILE A 475 12.31 2.47 -18.27
N ASN A 476 12.80 3.42 -19.06
CA ASN A 476 11.96 4.17 -19.99
C ASN A 476 11.42 3.29 -21.13
N GLN A 477 12.22 2.35 -21.65
CA GLN A 477 11.79 1.44 -22.70
C GLN A 477 10.71 0.46 -22.23
N GLN A 478 10.86 -0.14 -21.01
CA GLN A 478 9.87 -1.08 -20.51
C GLN A 478 8.48 -0.44 -20.36
N ARG A 479 8.40 0.84 -19.99
CA ARG A 479 7.13 1.57 -19.81
C ARG A 479 6.28 1.64 -21.10
N ILE A 480 6.92 1.68 -22.26
CA ILE A 480 6.24 1.85 -23.56
C ILE A 480 6.28 0.57 -24.41
N THR A 481 6.83 -0.53 -23.90
CA THR A 481 6.94 -1.80 -24.63
C THR A 481 5.67 -2.61 -24.47
N THR A 482 4.94 -2.79 -25.58
CA THR A 482 3.64 -3.47 -25.60
C THR A 482 3.72 -5.00 -25.63
N ASP A 483 4.86 -5.57 -26.07
CA ASP A 483 5.08 -7.01 -26.00
C ASP A 483 5.43 -7.44 -24.57
N PRO A 484 4.62 -8.28 -23.91
CA PRO A 484 4.82 -8.63 -22.50
C PRO A 484 6.16 -9.32 -22.22
N ALA A 485 6.64 -10.17 -23.14
CA ALA A 485 7.88 -10.90 -22.93
C ALA A 485 9.10 -9.97 -23.08
N GLN A 486 9.07 -9.05 -24.03
CA GLN A 486 10.11 -8.04 -24.19
C GLN A 486 10.10 -7.07 -23.01
N ARG A 487 8.93 -6.64 -22.54
CA ARG A 487 8.78 -5.80 -21.36
C ARG A 487 9.39 -6.45 -20.13
N THR A 488 9.04 -7.72 -19.88
CA THR A 488 9.59 -8.51 -18.76
C THR A 488 11.13 -8.55 -18.84
N ALA A 489 11.69 -8.85 -20.00
CA ALA A 489 13.15 -8.88 -20.18
C ALA A 489 13.83 -7.53 -19.91
N LEU A 490 13.20 -6.40 -20.26
CA LEU A 490 13.71 -5.06 -19.94
C LEU A 490 13.68 -4.76 -18.44
N ILE A 491 12.61 -5.19 -17.76
CA ILE A 491 12.47 -5.08 -16.29
C ILE A 491 13.56 -5.90 -15.58
N GLU A 492 13.82 -7.12 -16.03
CA GLU A 492 14.88 -7.98 -15.49
C GLU A 492 16.27 -7.36 -15.69
N GLN A 493 16.57 -6.89 -16.91
CA GLN A 493 17.84 -6.22 -17.23
C GLN A 493 18.07 -4.95 -16.40
N ALA A 494 17.02 -4.14 -16.18
CA ALA A 494 17.12 -2.95 -15.33
C ALA A 494 17.54 -3.31 -13.89
N GLN A 495 16.98 -4.40 -13.34
CA GLN A 495 17.33 -4.89 -12.01
C GLN A 495 18.79 -5.40 -11.94
N ASP A 496 19.29 -6.03 -13.00
CA ASP A 496 20.70 -6.47 -13.06
C ASP A 496 21.68 -5.29 -13.04
N VAL A 497 21.37 -4.21 -13.78
CA VAL A 497 22.16 -2.97 -13.76
C VAL A 497 22.14 -2.34 -12.37
N ILE A 498 20.95 -2.21 -11.77
CA ILE A 498 20.77 -1.65 -10.42
C ILE A 498 21.50 -2.50 -9.38
N ALA A 499 21.45 -3.82 -9.49
CA ALA A 499 22.16 -4.71 -8.58
C ALA A 499 23.69 -4.56 -8.72
N THR A 500 24.20 -4.32 -9.93
CA THR A 500 25.64 -4.08 -10.17
C THR A 500 26.11 -2.76 -9.55
N ASP A 501 25.30 -1.70 -9.67
CA ASP A 501 25.63 -0.34 -9.21
C ASP A 501 25.38 -0.14 -7.71
N VAL A 502 24.47 -0.91 -7.12
CA VAL A 502 24.06 -0.85 -5.70
C VAL A 502 23.68 0.56 -5.23
N PRO A 503 22.77 1.27 -5.89
CA PRO A 503 22.27 2.54 -5.35
C PRO A 503 21.41 2.33 -4.07
N MET A 504 20.91 1.11 -3.90
CA MET A 504 20.20 0.65 -2.72
C MET A 504 20.56 -0.81 -2.43
N ILE A 505 20.40 -1.25 -1.18
CA ILE A 505 20.44 -2.65 -0.80
C ILE A 505 19.04 -3.08 -0.39
N PRO A 506 18.35 -3.94 -1.15
CA PRO A 506 17.07 -4.51 -0.74
C PRO A 506 17.29 -5.40 0.49
N LEU A 507 16.42 -5.25 1.49
CA LEU A 507 16.48 -6.02 2.73
C LEU A 507 15.36 -7.04 2.81
N LEU A 508 14.13 -6.55 2.89
CA LEU A 508 12.97 -7.37 3.22
C LEU A 508 11.74 -6.93 2.41
N GLN A 509 10.86 -7.89 2.18
CA GLN A 509 9.51 -7.68 1.68
C GLN A 509 8.52 -8.10 2.76
N GLY A 510 7.59 -7.20 3.13
CA GLY A 510 6.53 -7.48 4.08
C GLY A 510 5.50 -8.44 3.52
N THR A 511 4.80 -9.16 4.38
CA THR A 511 3.59 -9.89 4.03
C THR A 511 2.37 -9.12 4.50
N GLN A 512 1.23 -9.27 3.79
CA GLN A 512 -0.04 -8.84 4.35
C GLN A 512 -0.49 -9.86 5.39
N VAL A 513 -1.07 -9.39 6.48
CA VAL A 513 -1.60 -10.24 7.54
C VAL A 513 -3.02 -9.81 7.88
N ALA A 514 -3.92 -10.77 7.98
CA ALA A 514 -5.22 -10.61 8.63
C ALA A 514 -5.43 -11.73 9.66
N VAL A 515 -6.07 -11.40 10.77
CA VAL A 515 -6.46 -12.39 11.78
C VAL A 515 -7.98 -12.47 11.80
N THR A 516 -8.53 -13.67 11.73
CA THR A 516 -9.97 -13.89 11.71
C THR A 516 -10.42 -14.82 12.81
N THR A 517 -11.67 -14.69 13.23
CA THR A 517 -12.32 -15.75 14.02
C THR A 517 -12.61 -16.97 13.13
N ASP A 518 -12.80 -18.16 13.74
CA ASP A 518 -13.16 -19.41 13.02
C ASP A 518 -14.46 -19.32 12.23
N ALA A 519 -15.33 -18.38 12.57
CA ALA A 519 -16.60 -18.16 11.88
C ALA A 519 -16.43 -17.47 10.52
N ILE A 520 -15.25 -16.92 10.24
CA ILE A 520 -14.99 -16.14 9.03
C ILE A 520 -14.28 -16.98 7.97
N ASP A 521 -14.76 -16.83 6.72
CA ASP A 521 -14.11 -17.32 5.52
C ASP A 521 -14.05 -16.21 4.45
N GLY A 522 -13.27 -16.41 3.38
CA GLY A 522 -13.26 -15.55 2.19
C GLY A 522 -12.42 -14.27 2.31
N VAL A 523 -11.60 -14.11 3.36
CA VAL A 523 -10.57 -13.07 3.37
C VAL A 523 -9.53 -13.41 2.30
N VAL A 524 -9.33 -12.49 1.36
CA VAL A 524 -8.35 -12.60 0.26
C VAL A 524 -7.35 -11.47 0.40
N LEU A 525 -6.08 -11.82 0.58
CA LEU A 525 -4.94 -10.92 0.56
C LEU A 525 -4.11 -11.25 -0.67
N ASP A 526 -4.01 -10.35 -1.60
CA ASP A 526 -3.30 -10.56 -2.87
C ASP A 526 -2.39 -9.37 -3.23
N GLY A 527 -1.71 -9.46 -4.37
CA GLY A 527 -0.75 -8.45 -4.83
C GLY A 527 -1.36 -7.10 -5.21
N SER A 528 -2.68 -6.95 -5.15
CA SER A 528 -3.35 -5.66 -5.34
C SER A 528 -3.36 -4.79 -4.07
N PHE A 529 -3.08 -5.38 -2.90
CA PHE A 529 -3.14 -4.74 -1.58
C PHE A 529 -4.52 -4.17 -1.21
N LYS A 530 -5.56 -4.49 -1.96
CA LYS A 530 -6.93 -4.06 -1.69
C LYS A 530 -7.61 -5.01 -0.71
N PHE A 531 -8.15 -4.47 0.37
CA PHE A 531 -8.95 -5.26 1.31
C PHE A 531 -10.42 -5.24 0.89
N ARG A 532 -10.87 -6.37 0.33
CA ARG A 532 -12.22 -6.51 -0.25
C ARG A 532 -13.18 -7.04 0.80
N LEU A 533 -14.13 -6.20 1.22
CA LEU A 533 -15.17 -6.59 2.18
C LEU A 533 -16.16 -7.61 1.58
N GLY A 534 -16.45 -7.50 0.28
CA GLY A 534 -17.47 -8.30 -0.37
C GLY A 534 -17.12 -9.77 -0.63
N THR A 535 -15.88 -10.19 -0.42
CA THR A 535 -15.49 -11.61 -0.50
C THR A 535 -15.69 -12.35 0.82
N ILE A 536 -15.80 -11.60 1.94
CA ILE A 536 -15.82 -12.15 3.31
C ILE A 536 -17.21 -12.70 3.62
N THR A 537 -17.26 -13.83 4.30
CA THR A 537 -18.52 -14.47 4.76
C THR A 537 -18.42 -14.89 6.20
N LYS A 538 -19.56 -14.90 6.91
CA LYS A 538 -19.67 -15.40 8.27
C LYS A 538 -20.59 -16.63 8.28
N LYS A 539 -20.11 -17.75 8.86
CA LYS A 539 -20.85 -19.02 8.99
C LYS A 539 -22.05 -18.88 9.92
#